data_47bc2d48cdd8c48504986b7aafddd7aa
#
_entry.id   47bc2d48cdd8c48504986b7aafddd7aa
#
_cell.length_a   1.000
_cell.length_b   1.000
_cell.length_c   1.000
_cell.angle_alpha   90.00
_cell.angle_beta   90.00
_cell.angle_gamma   90.00
#
_symmetry.space_group_name_H-M   'P 1'
#
loop_
_entity.id
_entity.type
_entity.pdbx_description
1 polymer ?
#
loop_
_entity_poly.entity_id
_entity_poly.type
_entity_poly.pdbx_seq_one_letter_code
_entity_poly.pdbx_strand_id
1 'polypeptide(L)'
;MTHIRIYKELRKAIAGFLATMLLPLLTACEHKDLCYDHSHTTQLEVVFDWTEAPDANPATMSLYLYPEDGSEPMRYEFTNRTGGTITVPIGMYDAICVNSDKETHRIQNKERMETFQVTTGDTRSLRGALATRSETAPLARGAEEERSVQEPEALWSDHSERLDIHPETGVQKIVLTPKSRVNTCTVEIRNVENLRHAAALSASVTGMSGGRLAGIDCLTDEKVTIPFEVRANEDKTMLTGNLSFFGHCPKEAGNHKLMIYAQMSDGSTYYFEEDVTGQLHDPAQDPTHIVIEIDKLPLPKPITGGGGLQPTVKDWQEIFIDLPMN
;
A
#
# COMPACT_ATOMS: atom_id res chain seq x y z
N MET A 1 -35.87 22.48 -90.81
CA MET A 1 -36.44 23.03 -89.51
C MET A 1 -36.55 22.02 -88.39
N THR A 2 -36.36 20.72 -88.68
CA THR A 2 -36.60 19.63 -87.68
C THR A 2 -35.43 19.44 -86.66
N HIS A 3 -34.19 19.65 -87.13
CA HIS A 3 -33.02 19.45 -86.26
C HIS A 3 -32.88 20.44 -85.08
N ILE A 4 -33.32 21.67 -85.25
CA ILE A 4 -33.22 22.72 -84.16
C ILE A 4 -34.23 22.47 -83.06
N ARG A 5 -35.36 21.82 -83.41
CA ARG A 5 -36.42 21.53 -82.43
C ARG A 5 -35.99 20.36 -81.48
N ILE A 6 -35.35 19.35 -82.06
CA ILE A 6 -34.84 18.19 -81.32
C ILE A 6 -33.73 18.65 -80.36
N TYR A 7 -32.83 19.53 -80.77
CA TYR A 7 -31.77 20.08 -79.92
C TYR A 7 -32.28 20.91 -78.76
N LYS A 8 -33.38 21.65 -78.94
CA LYS A 8 -34.01 22.42 -77.86
C LYS A 8 -34.70 21.51 -76.82
N GLU A 9 -35.37 20.46 -77.26
CA GLU A 9 -36.01 19.51 -76.33
C GLU A 9 -34.99 18.64 -75.60
N LEU A 10 -33.90 18.25 -76.25
CA LEU A 10 -32.81 17.51 -75.60
C LEU A 10 -32.08 18.36 -74.55
N ARG A 11 -31.87 19.65 -74.83
CA ARG A 11 -31.28 20.58 -73.81
C ARG A 11 -32.19 20.79 -72.60
N LYS A 12 -33.52 20.82 -72.80
CA LYS A 12 -34.48 20.93 -71.69
C LYS A 12 -34.51 19.64 -70.86
N ALA A 13 -34.45 18.49 -71.52
CA ALA A 13 -34.39 17.19 -70.81
C ALA A 13 -33.10 17.04 -70.01
N ILE A 14 -31.95 17.43 -70.55
CA ILE A 14 -30.66 17.41 -69.87
C ILE A 14 -30.63 18.40 -68.70
N ALA A 15 -31.15 19.60 -68.90
CA ALA A 15 -31.23 20.59 -67.84
C ALA A 15 -32.20 20.16 -66.69
N GLY A 16 -33.30 19.49 -67.04
CA GLY A 16 -34.21 18.91 -66.07
C GLY A 16 -33.58 17.75 -65.28
N PHE A 17 -32.85 16.90 -65.98
CA PHE A 17 -32.13 15.78 -65.34
C PHE A 17 -30.99 16.24 -64.45
N LEU A 18 -30.23 17.27 -64.83
CA LEU A 18 -29.20 17.86 -63.99
C LEU A 18 -29.80 18.55 -62.74
N ALA A 19 -30.96 19.23 -62.92
CA ALA A 19 -31.64 19.90 -61.80
C ALA A 19 -32.21 18.89 -60.77
N THR A 20 -32.74 17.75 -61.21
CA THR A 20 -33.22 16.66 -60.35
C THR A 20 -32.08 15.88 -59.68
N MET A 21 -30.90 15.81 -60.29
CA MET A 21 -29.74 15.16 -59.70
C MET A 21 -29.01 16.06 -58.66
N LEU A 22 -29.19 17.40 -58.75
CA LEU A 22 -28.64 18.36 -57.78
C LEU A 22 -29.50 18.54 -56.52
N LEU A 23 -30.80 18.23 -56.58
CA LEU A 23 -31.71 18.36 -55.45
C LEU A 23 -31.34 17.51 -54.23
N PRO A 24 -30.93 16.24 -54.35
CA PRO A 24 -30.56 15.42 -53.18
C PRO A 24 -29.22 15.84 -52.55
N LEU A 25 -28.38 16.63 -53.21
CA LEU A 25 -27.13 17.12 -52.65
C LEU A 25 -27.35 18.30 -51.68
N LEU A 26 -28.49 18.89 -51.63
CA LEU A 26 -28.84 20.01 -50.71
C LEU A 26 -29.50 19.55 -49.40
N THR A 27 -29.88 18.28 -49.30
CA THR A 27 -30.47 17.71 -48.08
C THR A 27 -29.53 16.89 -47.27
N ALA A 28 -28.23 16.81 -47.64
CA ALA A 28 -27.22 15.97 -46.99
C ALA A 28 -26.48 16.69 -45.84
N CYS A 29 -26.92 17.86 -45.41
CA CYS A 29 -26.48 18.44 -44.14
C CYS A 29 -27.67 18.44 -43.17
N GLU A 30 -28.00 17.26 -42.64
CA GLU A 30 -28.52 17.24 -41.29
C GLU A 30 -27.34 17.64 -40.39
N HIS A 31 -27.22 18.94 -40.11
CA HIS A 31 -26.49 19.36 -38.95
C HIS A 31 -27.14 18.65 -37.77
N LYS A 32 -26.43 17.63 -37.23
CA LYS A 32 -26.71 17.19 -35.90
C LYS A 32 -26.75 18.46 -35.05
N ASP A 33 -27.90 18.75 -34.46
CA ASP A 33 -28.04 19.89 -33.56
C ASP A 33 -26.86 19.88 -32.62
N LEU A 34 -26.11 20.98 -32.56
CA LEU A 34 -25.10 21.17 -31.54
C LEU A 34 -25.84 21.03 -30.22
N CYS A 35 -25.56 19.93 -29.53
CA CYS A 35 -26.10 19.72 -28.20
C CYS A 35 -25.59 20.81 -27.27
N TYR A 36 -26.35 21.88 -27.15
CA TYR A 36 -26.06 23.01 -26.24
C TYR A 36 -26.34 22.67 -24.77
N ASP A 37 -26.92 21.52 -24.47
CA ASP A 37 -27.38 21.17 -23.12
C ASP A 37 -27.05 19.71 -22.74
N HIS A 38 -25.83 19.26 -23.06
CA HIS A 38 -25.33 18.01 -22.51
C HIS A 38 -24.41 18.33 -21.36
N SER A 39 -24.97 18.38 -20.17
CA SER A 39 -24.16 18.17 -18.97
C SER A 39 -23.72 16.69 -18.99
N HIS A 40 -22.57 16.41 -19.64
CA HIS A 40 -21.92 15.09 -19.55
C HIS A 40 -21.38 14.85 -18.14
N THR A 41 -21.77 15.65 -17.16
CA THR A 41 -21.36 15.59 -15.77
C THR A 41 -22.57 15.65 -14.86
N THR A 42 -22.45 14.99 -13.72
CA THR A 42 -23.45 15.04 -12.65
C THR A 42 -22.77 15.30 -11.30
N GLN A 43 -23.56 15.64 -10.30
CA GLN A 43 -23.06 15.76 -8.93
C GLN A 43 -23.15 14.42 -8.22
N LEU A 44 -22.06 14.01 -7.60
CA LEU A 44 -21.93 12.78 -6.84
C LEU A 44 -21.59 13.13 -5.39
N GLU A 45 -22.44 12.72 -4.45
CA GLU A 45 -22.16 12.75 -3.03
C GLU A 45 -21.34 11.50 -2.65
N VAL A 46 -20.11 11.72 -2.21
CA VAL A 46 -19.23 10.65 -1.69
C VAL A 46 -19.31 10.66 -0.18
N VAL A 47 -19.60 9.52 0.41
CA VAL A 47 -19.67 9.34 1.86
C VAL A 47 -18.70 8.22 2.28
N PHE A 48 -17.84 8.53 3.24
CA PHE A 48 -17.00 7.54 3.90
C PHE A 48 -17.69 7.08 5.21
N ASP A 49 -18.11 5.82 5.22
CA ASP A 49 -18.71 5.17 6.39
C ASP A 49 -17.62 4.48 7.21
N TRP A 50 -17.42 4.90 8.43
CA TRP A 50 -16.34 4.43 9.31
C TRP A 50 -16.81 3.35 10.30
N THR A 51 -17.87 2.62 10.01
CA THR A 51 -18.36 1.53 10.88
C THR A 51 -17.33 0.42 11.08
N GLU A 52 -16.48 0.14 10.08
CA GLU A 52 -15.42 -0.87 10.15
C GLU A 52 -14.08 -0.33 10.73
N ALA A 53 -13.98 0.99 10.96
CA ALA A 53 -12.83 1.64 11.57
C ALA A 53 -13.24 2.90 12.34
N PRO A 54 -14.01 2.78 13.43
CA PRO A 54 -14.64 3.93 14.11
C PRO A 54 -13.61 4.92 14.67
N ASP A 55 -12.45 4.44 15.08
CA ASP A 55 -11.36 5.25 15.66
C ASP A 55 -10.46 5.88 14.57
N ALA A 56 -10.70 5.59 13.30
CA ALA A 56 -9.91 6.17 12.20
C ALA A 56 -10.14 7.68 12.11
N ASN A 57 -9.05 8.41 11.97
CA ASN A 57 -9.09 9.86 11.82
C ASN A 57 -8.08 10.34 10.77
N PRO A 58 -8.27 10.00 9.47
CA PRO A 58 -7.41 10.51 8.41
C PRO A 58 -7.63 12.02 8.23
N ALA A 59 -6.54 12.75 7.98
CA ALA A 59 -6.62 14.16 7.64
C ALA A 59 -7.11 14.37 6.19
N THR A 60 -6.78 13.44 5.30
CA THR A 60 -7.21 13.46 3.90
C THR A 60 -7.56 12.06 3.39
N MET A 61 -8.60 12.02 2.53
CA MET A 61 -8.99 10.83 1.77
C MET A 61 -8.93 11.13 0.29
N SER A 62 -8.31 10.25 -0.49
CA SER A 62 -8.35 10.30 -1.96
C SER A 62 -9.35 9.29 -2.48
N LEU A 63 -10.15 9.69 -3.46
CA LEU A 63 -11.00 8.82 -4.27
C LEU A 63 -10.42 8.76 -5.68
N TYR A 64 -10.22 7.56 -6.19
CA TYR A 64 -9.87 7.30 -7.58
C TYR A 64 -11.07 6.65 -8.26
N LEU A 65 -11.49 7.20 -9.39
CA LEU A 65 -12.53 6.66 -10.24
C LEU A 65 -11.90 6.18 -11.55
N TYR A 66 -12.07 4.91 -11.85
CA TYR A 66 -11.56 4.22 -13.03
C TYR A 66 -12.68 4.04 -14.04
N PRO A 67 -12.69 4.80 -15.16
CA PRO A 67 -13.70 4.64 -16.19
C PRO A 67 -13.65 3.26 -16.86
N GLU A 68 -14.81 2.65 -17.13
CA GLU A 68 -14.89 1.34 -17.81
C GLU A 68 -14.33 1.39 -19.25
N ASP A 69 -14.34 2.58 -19.88
CA ASP A 69 -13.78 2.76 -21.23
C ASP A 69 -12.24 2.73 -21.28
N GLY A 70 -11.57 2.57 -20.14
CA GLY A 70 -10.12 2.48 -20.04
C GLY A 70 -9.40 3.82 -20.14
N SER A 71 -10.11 4.94 -20.08
CA SER A 71 -9.49 6.27 -19.97
C SER A 71 -8.77 6.44 -18.62
N GLU A 72 -7.96 7.50 -18.49
CA GLU A 72 -7.17 7.75 -17.28
C GLU A 72 -8.07 7.91 -16.04
N PRO A 73 -7.67 7.34 -14.89
CA PRO A 73 -8.42 7.47 -13.66
C PRO A 73 -8.47 8.92 -13.17
N MET A 74 -9.62 9.31 -12.66
CA MET A 74 -9.82 10.63 -12.04
C MET A 74 -9.56 10.54 -10.55
N ARG A 75 -8.83 11.51 -10.00
CA ARG A 75 -8.54 11.60 -8.56
C ARG A 75 -9.23 12.81 -7.94
N TYR A 76 -9.92 12.57 -6.83
CA TYR A 76 -10.54 13.57 -5.98
C TYR A 76 -9.98 13.48 -4.56
N GLU A 77 -9.78 14.63 -3.92
CA GLU A 77 -9.29 14.69 -2.55
C GLU A 77 -10.30 15.35 -1.62
N PHE A 78 -10.45 14.75 -0.45
CA PHE A 78 -11.31 15.23 0.63
C PHE A 78 -10.43 15.51 1.86
N THR A 79 -10.46 16.75 2.34
CA THR A 79 -9.72 17.21 3.52
C THR A 79 -10.47 16.95 4.82
N ASN A 80 -11.30 15.93 4.84
CA ASN A 80 -12.08 15.48 5.99
C ASN A 80 -12.40 13.99 5.88
N ARG A 81 -12.87 13.40 6.97
CA ARG A 81 -13.22 11.98 7.02
C ARG A 81 -14.63 11.64 6.54
N THR A 82 -15.47 12.61 6.27
CA THR A 82 -16.90 12.35 5.94
C THR A 82 -17.17 12.27 4.46
N GLY A 83 -16.30 12.81 3.61
CA GLY A 83 -16.49 12.90 2.17
C GLY A 83 -17.02 14.28 1.74
N GLY A 84 -17.81 14.32 0.68
CA GLY A 84 -18.33 15.56 0.12
C GLY A 84 -18.91 15.38 -1.27
N THR A 85 -19.33 16.47 -1.90
CA THR A 85 -19.90 16.44 -3.25
C THR A 85 -18.83 16.79 -4.28
N ILE A 86 -18.75 16.01 -5.34
CA ILE A 86 -17.86 16.22 -6.49
C ILE A 86 -18.66 16.26 -7.78
N THR A 87 -18.07 16.85 -8.83
CA THR A 87 -18.63 16.81 -10.19
C THR A 87 -17.88 15.75 -10.98
N VAL A 88 -18.61 14.80 -11.55
CA VAL A 88 -18.06 13.62 -12.24
C VAL A 88 -18.72 13.49 -13.61
N PRO A 89 -18.02 13.12 -14.68
CA PRO A 89 -18.62 12.70 -15.94
C PRO A 89 -19.57 11.52 -15.71
N ILE A 90 -20.65 11.45 -16.48
CA ILE A 90 -21.56 10.29 -16.46
C ILE A 90 -20.86 9.07 -17.08
N GLY A 91 -21.07 7.89 -16.53
CA GLY A 91 -20.44 6.65 -17.00
C GLY A 91 -20.39 5.56 -15.95
N MET A 92 -19.82 4.44 -16.35
CA MET A 92 -19.52 3.31 -15.45
C MET A 92 -18.10 3.43 -14.92
N TYR A 93 -17.93 3.22 -13.62
CA TYR A 93 -16.66 3.36 -12.93
C TYR A 93 -16.42 2.24 -11.92
N ASP A 94 -15.16 1.92 -11.75
CA ASP A 94 -14.68 1.30 -10.52
C ASP A 94 -14.07 2.38 -9.63
N ALA A 95 -14.05 2.17 -8.32
CA ALA A 95 -13.60 3.16 -7.37
C ALA A 95 -12.68 2.58 -6.32
N ILE A 96 -11.65 3.34 -5.93
CA ILE A 96 -10.82 3.08 -4.75
C ILE A 96 -10.81 4.33 -3.89
N CYS A 97 -11.06 4.20 -2.58
CA CYS A 97 -10.72 5.22 -1.63
C CYS A 97 -9.54 4.80 -0.76
N VAL A 98 -8.66 5.74 -0.44
CA VAL A 98 -7.48 5.53 0.39
C VAL A 98 -7.11 6.82 1.11
N ASN A 99 -6.65 6.73 2.36
CA ASN A 99 -6.10 7.90 3.03
C ASN A 99 -4.76 8.29 2.40
N SER A 100 -4.56 9.59 2.20
CA SER A 100 -3.40 10.16 1.50
C SER A 100 -2.55 11.11 2.37
N ASP A 101 -2.75 11.07 3.68
CA ASP A 101 -2.12 11.95 4.67
C ASP A 101 -0.86 11.37 5.32
N LYS A 102 -0.38 10.19 4.88
CA LYS A 102 0.77 9.51 5.48
C LYS A 102 2.02 9.64 4.62
N GLU A 103 3.11 10.08 5.25
CA GLU A 103 4.38 10.32 4.57
C GLU A 103 5.13 9.03 4.20
N THR A 104 4.91 7.95 4.95
CA THR A 104 5.55 6.65 4.69
C THR A 104 4.96 5.94 3.48
N HIS A 105 3.71 6.24 3.11
CA HIS A 105 3.04 5.57 2.01
C HIS A 105 3.54 6.01 0.64
N ARG A 106 3.68 5.04 -0.26
CA ARG A 106 4.01 5.22 -1.67
C ARG A 106 2.93 4.57 -2.52
N ILE A 107 2.15 5.38 -3.24
CA ILE A 107 1.15 4.88 -4.17
C ILE A 107 1.81 4.67 -5.53
N GLN A 108 1.71 3.45 -6.06
CA GLN A 108 2.32 3.02 -7.32
C GLN A 108 1.27 2.35 -8.21
N ASN A 109 1.55 2.25 -9.51
CA ASN A 109 0.74 1.52 -10.50
C ASN A 109 -0.76 1.91 -10.45
N LYS A 110 -1.02 3.20 -10.25
CA LYS A 110 -2.36 3.78 -10.05
C LYS A 110 -3.19 3.91 -11.33
N GLU A 111 -2.63 3.52 -12.46
CA GLU A 111 -3.26 3.62 -13.78
C GLU A 111 -4.43 2.63 -13.95
N ARG A 112 -4.43 1.56 -13.16
CA ARG A 112 -5.47 0.53 -13.16
C ARG A 112 -5.82 0.13 -11.74
N MET A 113 -7.11 -0.14 -11.51
CA MET A 113 -7.62 -0.55 -10.19
C MET A 113 -6.91 -1.79 -9.65
N GLU A 114 -6.77 -2.84 -10.46
CA GLU A 114 -6.20 -4.13 -10.03
C GLU A 114 -4.72 -4.04 -9.65
N THR A 115 -4.01 -3.05 -10.21
CA THR A 115 -2.58 -2.84 -9.95
C THR A 115 -2.29 -1.71 -8.96
N PHE A 116 -3.33 -1.01 -8.48
CA PHE A 116 -3.18 0.07 -7.50
C PHE A 116 -2.51 -0.43 -6.23
N GLN A 117 -1.27 -0.03 -6.03
CA GLN A 117 -0.43 -0.55 -4.98
C GLN A 117 -0.06 0.54 -3.97
N VAL A 118 -0.18 0.19 -2.68
CA VAL A 118 0.34 1.00 -1.57
C VAL A 118 1.51 0.25 -0.95
N THR A 119 2.68 0.90 -0.91
CA THR A 119 3.92 0.38 -0.33
C THR A 119 4.51 1.38 0.64
N THR A 120 5.63 1.04 1.27
CA THR A 120 6.44 1.97 2.06
C THR A 120 7.82 2.17 1.44
N GLY A 121 8.50 3.23 1.84
CA GLY A 121 9.84 3.54 1.36
C GLY A 121 10.91 2.63 1.99
N ASP A 122 12.08 2.56 1.34
CA ASP A 122 13.24 1.86 1.88
C ASP A 122 13.73 2.53 3.18
N THR A 123 14.36 1.73 4.01
CA THR A 123 14.97 2.20 5.24
C THR A 123 16.27 1.43 5.54
N ARG A 124 16.95 1.83 6.60
CA ARG A 124 18.10 1.10 7.11
C ARG A 124 17.64 -0.16 7.84
N SER A 125 18.44 -1.22 7.74
CA SER A 125 18.16 -2.54 8.35
C SER A 125 18.16 -2.53 9.90
N LEU A 126 18.66 -1.47 10.52
CA LEU A 126 18.64 -1.28 11.97
C LEU A 126 17.97 0.05 12.35
N ARG A 127 17.41 0.09 13.54
CA ARG A 127 16.73 1.25 14.09
C ARG A 127 17.46 1.84 15.32
N GLY A 128 17.02 3.00 15.73
CA GLY A 128 17.53 3.67 16.91
C GLY A 128 19.04 3.95 16.83
N ALA A 129 19.73 3.77 17.95
CA ALA A 129 21.16 4.03 18.07
C ALA A 129 22.04 3.12 17.18
N LEU A 130 21.52 1.99 16.69
CA LEU A 130 22.24 1.08 15.81
C LEU A 130 22.07 1.42 14.32
N ALA A 131 21.26 2.37 13.94
CA ALA A 131 20.98 2.70 12.54
C ALA A 131 22.24 3.01 11.71
N THR A 132 23.27 3.57 12.33
CA THR A 132 24.57 3.87 11.67
C THR A 132 25.39 2.63 11.33
N ARG A 133 25.04 1.47 11.88
CA ARG A 133 25.72 0.19 11.68
C ARG A 133 24.99 -0.74 10.69
N SER A 134 23.94 -0.27 10.06
CA SER A 134 23.11 -1.07 9.13
C SER A 134 23.90 -1.71 7.99
N GLU A 135 24.94 -1.01 7.48
CA GLU A 135 25.76 -1.51 6.36
C GLU A 135 26.62 -2.74 6.71
N THR A 136 26.90 -2.92 8.00
CA THR A 136 27.73 -4.05 8.49
C THR A 136 26.92 -5.08 9.25
N ALA A 137 25.64 -4.84 9.49
CA ALA A 137 24.78 -5.77 10.20
C ALA A 137 24.47 -6.98 9.32
N PRO A 138 24.55 -8.21 9.86
CA PRO A 138 24.15 -9.39 9.12
C PRO A 138 22.65 -9.39 8.87
N LEU A 139 22.24 -9.90 7.71
CA LEU A 139 20.84 -10.15 7.37
C LEU A 139 20.45 -11.57 7.82
N ALA A 140 19.16 -11.81 8.00
CA ALA A 140 18.66 -13.14 8.34
C ALA A 140 18.93 -14.12 7.20
N ARG A 141 19.31 -15.34 7.54
CA ARG A 141 19.57 -16.40 6.55
C ARG A 141 18.32 -16.71 5.72
N GLY A 142 18.48 -16.67 4.41
CA GLY A 142 17.39 -16.87 3.45
C GLY A 142 16.55 -15.62 3.18
N ALA A 143 16.92 -14.47 3.74
CA ALA A 143 16.32 -13.16 3.51
C ALA A 143 17.35 -12.11 3.04
N GLU A 144 18.49 -12.55 2.50
CA GLU A 144 19.59 -11.68 2.08
C GLU A 144 19.20 -10.74 0.92
N GLU A 145 18.21 -11.15 0.12
CA GLU A 145 17.70 -10.39 -1.02
C GLU A 145 16.51 -9.48 -0.64
N GLU A 146 16.01 -9.57 0.59
CA GLU A 146 14.87 -8.78 1.02
C GLU A 146 15.28 -7.31 1.23
N ARG A 147 14.48 -6.40 0.67
CA ARG A 147 14.61 -4.97 0.96
C ARG A 147 14.18 -4.68 2.40
N SER A 148 14.93 -3.82 3.09
CA SER A 148 14.48 -3.26 4.36
C SER A 148 13.58 -2.06 4.11
N VAL A 149 12.34 -2.09 4.60
CA VAL A 149 11.33 -1.07 4.38
C VAL A 149 10.85 -0.43 5.68
N GLN A 150 10.31 0.77 5.56
CA GLN A 150 9.70 1.45 6.70
C GLN A 150 8.42 0.74 7.12
N GLU A 151 8.14 0.76 8.42
CA GLU A 151 6.83 0.35 8.94
C GLU A 151 5.72 1.20 8.29
N PRO A 152 4.62 0.57 7.82
CA PRO A 152 3.48 1.34 7.34
C PRO A 152 2.81 2.08 8.50
N GLU A 153 2.48 3.34 8.27
CA GLU A 153 1.52 4.06 9.11
C GLU A 153 0.10 3.53 8.85
N ALA A 154 -0.86 4.02 9.61
CA ALA A 154 -2.26 3.62 9.45
C ALA A 154 -2.74 3.84 7.99
N LEU A 155 -3.22 2.79 7.37
CA LEU A 155 -3.80 2.77 6.04
C LEU A 155 -5.27 2.34 6.14
N TRP A 156 -6.16 3.16 5.61
CA TRP A 156 -7.58 2.85 5.46
C TRP A 156 -7.95 2.93 3.99
N SER A 157 -8.54 1.88 3.49
CA SER A 157 -8.99 1.83 2.10
C SER A 157 -10.26 0.98 1.95
N ASP A 158 -10.97 1.28 0.89
CA ASP A 158 -12.08 0.49 0.38
C ASP A 158 -12.13 0.62 -1.13
N HIS A 159 -12.82 -0.31 -1.78
CA HIS A 159 -13.05 -0.27 -3.21
C HIS A 159 -14.49 -0.67 -3.53
N SER A 160 -14.96 -0.22 -4.68
CA SER A 160 -16.28 -0.56 -5.21
C SER A 160 -16.18 -0.73 -6.72
N GLU A 161 -16.85 -1.73 -7.24
CA GLU A 161 -16.88 -2.04 -8.65
C GLU A 161 -18.23 -1.65 -9.28
N ARG A 162 -18.21 -1.30 -10.57
CA ARG A 162 -19.39 -1.11 -11.40
C ARG A 162 -20.35 -0.05 -10.88
N LEU A 163 -19.82 1.10 -10.49
CA LEU A 163 -20.60 2.28 -10.13
C LEU A 163 -21.23 2.90 -11.40
N ASP A 164 -22.54 2.87 -11.51
CA ASP A 164 -23.26 3.54 -12.59
C ASP A 164 -23.57 4.98 -12.19
N ILE A 165 -22.84 5.92 -12.79
CA ILE A 165 -23.03 7.35 -12.54
C ILE A 165 -23.78 7.93 -13.72
N HIS A 166 -25.03 8.31 -13.49
CA HIS A 166 -25.96 8.79 -14.52
C HIS A 166 -26.63 10.10 -14.10
N PRO A 167 -27.17 10.88 -15.07
CA PRO A 167 -27.87 12.10 -14.74
C PRO A 167 -29.20 11.79 -14.03
N GLU A 168 -29.33 12.24 -12.80
CA GLU A 168 -30.56 12.16 -12.04
C GLU A 168 -31.10 13.56 -11.73
N THR A 169 -32.40 13.64 -11.34
CA THR A 169 -33.02 14.89 -10.85
C THR A 169 -32.57 15.30 -9.45
N GLY A 170 -31.58 14.60 -8.90
CA GLY A 170 -30.97 14.81 -7.56
C GLY A 170 -29.48 14.51 -7.56
N VAL A 171 -28.88 14.56 -6.37
CA VAL A 171 -27.49 14.20 -6.16
C VAL A 171 -27.42 12.69 -5.94
N GLN A 172 -26.72 11.98 -6.83
CA GLN A 172 -26.42 10.55 -6.66
C GLN A 172 -25.45 10.38 -5.50
N LYS A 173 -25.59 9.31 -4.72
CA LYS A 173 -24.76 9.04 -3.54
C LYS A 173 -24.03 7.71 -3.66
N ILE A 174 -22.73 7.72 -3.36
CA ILE A 174 -21.94 6.50 -3.14
C ILE A 174 -21.48 6.45 -1.68
N VAL A 175 -21.44 5.24 -1.13
CA VAL A 175 -20.93 5.00 0.22
C VAL A 175 -19.76 4.03 0.11
N LEU A 176 -18.62 4.42 0.65
CA LEU A 176 -17.43 3.59 0.76
C LEU A 176 -17.15 3.37 2.26
N THR A 177 -16.78 2.15 2.63
CA THR A 177 -16.56 1.75 4.03
C THR A 177 -15.09 1.39 4.27
N PRO A 178 -14.22 2.41 4.47
CA PRO A 178 -12.79 2.16 4.64
C PRO A 178 -12.49 1.29 5.86
N LYS A 179 -11.60 0.29 5.66
CA LYS A 179 -11.13 -0.63 6.70
C LYS A 179 -9.65 -0.42 6.97
N SER A 180 -9.21 -0.77 8.18
CA SER A 180 -7.77 -0.83 8.46
C SER A 180 -7.10 -1.88 7.59
N ARG A 181 -5.98 -1.49 6.97
CA ARG A 181 -5.17 -2.34 6.07
C ARG A 181 -3.78 -2.59 6.61
N VAL A 182 -3.53 -2.17 7.82
CA VAL A 182 -2.27 -2.35 8.55
C VAL A 182 -2.56 -3.12 9.81
N ASN A 183 -1.78 -4.17 10.02
CA ASN A 183 -1.80 -5.00 11.19
C ASN A 183 -0.64 -4.60 12.12
N THR A 184 -0.70 -5.03 13.36
CA THR A 184 0.32 -4.80 14.36
C THR A 184 0.88 -6.11 14.90
N CYS A 185 2.13 -6.08 15.35
CA CYS A 185 2.74 -7.19 16.06
C CYS A 185 3.45 -6.66 17.30
N THR A 186 3.23 -7.31 18.43
CA THR A 186 4.01 -7.11 19.66
C THR A 186 5.01 -8.25 19.80
N VAL A 187 6.28 -7.91 19.99
CA VAL A 187 7.35 -8.88 20.26
C VAL A 187 7.74 -8.76 21.74
N GLU A 188 7.62 -9.85 22.47
CA GLU A 188 8.02 -9.95 23.87
C GLU A 188 9.15 -10.97 24.01
N ILE A 189 10.30 -10.53 24.53
CA ILE A 189 11.44 -11.41 24.79
C ILE A 189 11.68 -11.41 26.28
N ARG A 190 11.40 -12.53 26.92
CA ARG A 190 11.49 -12.72 28.38
C ARG A 190 12.83 -13.32 28.77
N ASN A 191 13.17 -13.27 30.05
CA ASN A 191 14.37 -13.89 30.62
C ASN A 191 15.66 -13.51 29.87
N VAL A 192 15.80 -12.20 29.55
CA VAL A 192 16.98 -11.71 28.84
C VAL A 192 18.16 -11.61 29.79
N GLU A 193 19.18 -12.44 29.55
CA GLU A 193 20.38 -12.42 30.37
C GLU A 193 21.24 -11.17 30.05
N ASN A 194 21.88 -10.61 31.06
CA ASN A 194 22.83 -9.49 30.95
C ASN A 194 22.29 -8.22 30.28
N LEU A 195 20.97 -8.04 30.13
CA LEU A 195 20.34 -6.91 29.43
C LEU A 195 20.77 -5.53 29.99
N ARG A 196 21.11 -5.44 31.29
CA ARG A 196 21.65 -4.23 31.90
C ARG A 196 22.94 -3.71 31.27
N HIS A 197 23.64 -4.54 30.52
CA HIS A 197 24.89 -4.23 29.83
C HIS A 197 24.69 -3.92 28.35
N ALA A 198 23.47 -4.01 27.82
CA ALA A 198 23.17 -3.59 26.45
C ALA A 198 23.15 -2.07 26.39
N ALA A 199 23.96 -1.51 25.50
CA ALA A 199 24.03 -0.07 25.22
C ALA A 199 23.04 0.36 24.16
N ALA A 200 22.78 -0.49 23.16
CA ALA A 200 21.81 -0.26 22.10
C ALA A 200 21.22 -1.56 21.58
N LEU A 201 19.98 -1.52 21.16
CA LEU A 201 19.20 -2.66 20.69
C LEU A 201 18.40 -2.27 19.45
N SER A 202 18.22 -3.21 18.54
CA SER A 202 17.32 -3.12 17.39
C SER A 202 16.81 -4.51 17.06
N ALA A 203 15.68 -4.60 16.37
CA ALA A 203 15.17 -5.86 15.86
C ALA A 203 14.63 -5.70 14.44
N SER A 204 14.43 -6.81 13.75
CA SER A 204 13.73 -6.85 12.47
C SER A 204 12.99 -8.17 12.29
N VAL A 205 11.90 -8.14 11.51
CA VAL A 205 11.16 -9.34 11.09
C VAL A 205 11.22 -9.43 9.57
N THR A 206 11.53 -10.65 9.08
CA THR A 206 11.67 -10.96 7.64
C THR A 206 10.40 -11.57 7.06
N GLY A 207 10.31 -11.62 5.72
CA GLY A 207 9.24 -12.33 5.01
C GLY A 207 7.89 -11.61 5.03
N MET A 208 7.85 -10.34 5.39
CA MET A 208 6.63 -9.55 5.36
C MET A 208 6.28 -9.11 3.94
N SER A 209 4.99 -8.84 3.66
CA SER A 209 4.59 -8.28 2.37
C SER A 209 5.05 -6.84 2.23
N GLY A 210 5.66 -6.50 1.08
CA GLY A 210 6.14 -5.15 0.78
C GLY A 210 5.04 -4.12 0.51
N GLY A 211 3.77 -4.56 0.39
CA GLY A 211 2.67 -3.66 0.10
C GLY A 211 1.31 -4.34 -0.02
N ARG A 212 0.34 -3.53 -0.44
CA ARG A 212 -1.04 -3.98 -0.63
C ARG A 212 -1.61 -3.47 -1.95
N LEU A 213 -2.32 -4.34 -2.66
CA LEU A 213 -3.11 -4.02 -3.83
C LEU A 213 -4.51 -3.57 -3.36
N ALA A 214 -4.71 -2.26 -3.25
CA ALA A 214 -5.91 -1.70 -2.63
C ALA A 214 -7.19 -1.92 -3.44
N GLY A 215 -7.08 -2.06 -4.77
CA GLY A 215 -8.23 -2.27 -5.65
C GLY A 215 -8.80 -3.68 -5.63
N ILE A 216 -8.02 -4.68 -5.20
CA ILE A 216 -8.44 -6.07 -5.11
C ILE A 216 -8.25 -6.66 -3.70
N ASP A 217 -7.90 -5.80 -2.76
CA ASP A 217 -7.71 -6.13 -1.34
C ASP A 217 -6.74 -7.31 -1.07
N CYS A 218 -5.64 -7.38 -1.82
CA CYS A 218 -4.64 -8.43 -1.70
C CYS A 218 -3.29 -7.87 -1.25
N LEU A 219 -2.47 -8.72 -0.66
CA LEU A 219 -1.07 -8.43 -0.38
C LEU A 219 -0.22 -8.54 -1.66
N THR A 220 0.88 -7.80 -1.72
CA THR A 220 1.88 -7.99 -2.78
C THR A 220 2.73 -9.22 -2.51
N ASP A 221 3.28 -9.82 -3.58
CA ASP A 221 4.14 -11.01 -3.48
C ASP A 221 5.57 -10.67 -3.05
N GLU A 222 5.95 -9.40 -3.04
CA GLU A 222 7.28 -8.97 -2.64
C GLU A 222 7.49 -9.22 -1.15
N LYS A 223 8.57 -9.94 -0.81
CA LYS A 223 9.01 -10.14 0.57
C LYS A 223 9.96 -9.03 0.98
N VAL A 224 9.73 -8.51 2.18
CA VAL A 224 10.53 -7.44 2.76
C VAL A 224 10.85 -7.72 4.22
N THR A 225 11.93 -7.10 4.69
CA THR A 225 12.32 -7.08 6.10
C THR A 225 11.88 -5.75 6.72
N ILE A 226 11.23 -5.80 7.88
CA ILE A 226 10.78 -4.61 8.61
C ILE A 226 11.61 -4.46 9.88
N PRO A 227 12.53 -3.49 9.96
CA PRO A 227 13.28 -3.16 11.18
C PRO A 227 12.44 -2.30 12.12
N PHE A 228 12.52 -2.58 13.42
CA PHE A 228 11.78 -1.88 14.46
C PHE A 228 12.61 -1.70 15.74
N GLU A 229 12.15 -0.81 16.61
CA GLU A 229 12.79 -0.58 17.90
C GLU A 229 12.33 -1.59 18.95
N VAL A 230 13.27 -2.06 19.78
CA VAL A 230 12.98 -2.82 20.98
C VAL A 230 13.46 -2.07 22.21
N ARG A 231 12.71 -2.17 23.30
CA ARG A 231 12.98 -1.47 24.54
C ARG A 231 13.01 -2.44 25.72
N ALA A 232 13.96 -2.19 26.61
CA ALA A 232 14.06 -2.96 27.85
C ALA A 232 13.07 -2.42 28.89
N ASN A 233 12.46 -3.33 29.66
CA ASN A 233 11.72 -2.97 30.85
C ASN A 233 12.62 -2.34 31.94
N GLU A 234 12.04 -1.77 32.99
CA GLU A 234 12.77 -1.12 34.08
C GLU A 234 13.75 -2.09 34.79
N ASP A 235 13.33 -3.33 35.02
CA ASP A 235 14.10 -4.35 35.70
C ASP A 235 15.22 -4.96 34.84
N LYS A 236 15.29 -4.59 33.54
CA LYS A 236 16.28 -5.13 32.58
C LYS A 236 16.26 -6.65 32.48
N THR A 237 15.05 -7.21 32.41
CA THR A 237 14.82 -8.66 32.30
C THR A 237 14.03 -9.05 31.04
N MET A 238 13.38 -8.07 30.41
CA MET A 238 12.52 -8.28 29.25
C MET A 238 12.74 -7.18 28.20
N LEU A 239 12.63 -7.57 26.92
CA LEU A 239 12.53 -6.65 25.79
C LEU A 239 11.11 -6.68 25.21
N THR A 240 10.62 -5.52 24.83
CA THR A 240 9.35 -5.38 24.10
C THR A 240 9.57 -4.50 22.89
N GLY A 241 9.00 -4.92 21.78
CA GLY A 241 8.93 -4.13 20.55
C GLY A 241 7.55 -4.20 19.93
N ASN A 242 7.18 -3.17 19.21
CA ASN A 242 5.97 -3.15 18.40
C ASN A 242 6.35 -2.80 16.98
N LEU A 243 5.70 -3.44 16.03
CA LEU A 243 5.84 -3.12 14.61
C LEU A 243 4.50 -3.14 13.92
N SER A 244 4.39 -2.36 12.86
CA SER A 244 3.25 -2.35 11.96
C SER A 244 3.64 -2.98 10.62
N PHE A 245 2.71 -3.69 9.97
CA PHE A 245 2.94 -4.34 8.69
C PHE A 245 1.65 -4.50 7.89
N PHE A 246 1.74 -4.64 6.56
CA PHE A 246 0.55 -4.87 5.73
C PHE A 246 -0.01 -6.29 5.88
N GLY A 247 0.85 -7.26 6.12
CA GLY A 247 0.56 -8.67 6.28
C GLY A 247 1.82 -9.50 6.07
N HIS A 248 1.79 -10.76 6.44
CA HIS A 248 2.83 -11.71 6.08
C HIS A 248 2.50 -12.32 4.71
N CYS A 249 3.53 -12.72 3.95
CA CYS A 249 3.40 -13.12 2.55
C CYS A 249 2.33 -14.20 2.33
N PRO A 250 1.40 -14.04 1.36
CA PRO A 250 0.21 -14.88 1.24
C PRO A 250 0.43 -16.21 0.49
N LYS A 251 1.49 -16.34 -0.31
CA LYS A 251 1.57 -17.43 -1.32
C LYS A 251 2.19 -18.73 -0.88
N GLU A 252 3.02 -18.72 0.13
CA GLU A 252 3.61 -19.94 0.70
C GLU A 252 3.89 -19.67 2.17
N ALA A 253 3.86 -20.70 3.00
CA ALA A 253 4.40 -20.65 4.35
C ALA A 253 5.85 -20.18 4.27
N GLY A 254 6.01 -18.85 4.19
CA GLY A 254 7.32 -18.21 4.19
C GLY A 254 7.95 -18.46 5.55
N ASN A 255 9.26 -18.62 5.57
CA ASN A 255 9.98 -18.61 6.83
C ASN A 255 10.09 -17.15 7.29
N HIS A 256 9.58 -16.88 8.46
CA HIS A 256 9.68 -15.59 9.11
C HIS A 256 10.70 -15.67 10.23
N LYS A 257 11.67 -14.79 10.21
CA LYS A 257 12.72 -14.75 11.22
C LYS A 257 12.70 -13.42 11.96
N LEU A 258 12.78 -13.52 13.26
CA LEU A 258 13.06 -12.41 14.14
C LEU A 258 14.57 -12.29 14.32
N MET A 259 15.12 -11.13 13.94
CA MET A 259 16.52 -10.80 14.20
C MET A 259 16.57 -9.79 15.35
N ILE A 260 17.48 -10.04 16.29
CA ILE A 260 17.73 -9.13 17.42
C ILE A 260 19.20 -8.73 17.36
N TYR A 261 19.45 -7.44 17.35
CA TYR A 261 20.78 -6.86 17.29
C TYR A 261 21.08 -6.15 18.60
N ALA A 262 22.20 -6.46 19.22
CA ALA A 262 22.62 -5.89 20.49
C ALA A 262 24.04 -5.34 20.40
N GLN A 263 24.24 -4.11 20.86
CA GLN A 263 25.56 -3.57 21.17
C GLN A 263 25.71 -3.55 22.68
N MET A 264 26.77 -4.19 23.18
CA MET A 264 27.09 -4.20 24.59
C MET A 264 27.88 -2.95 25.01
N SER A 265 27.99 -2.71 26.32
CA SER A 265 28.67 -1.55 26.88
C SER A 265 30.19 -1.50 26.62
N ASP A 266 30.79 -2.63 26.26
CA ASP A 266 32.20 -2.72 25.84
C ASP A 266 32.39 -2.46 24.34
N GLY A 267 31.30 -2.17 23.60
CA GLY A 267 31.30 -1.90 22.18
C GLY A 267 31.19 -3.15 21.29
N SER A 268 31.19 -4.35 21.87
CA SER A 268 30.96 -5.61 21.15
C SER A 268 29.51 -5.64 20.61
N THR A 269 29.34 -6.29 19.45
CA THR A 269 28.05 -6.38 18.76
C THR A 269 27.67 -7.83 18.51
N TYR A 270 26.41 -8.16 18.79
CA TYR A 270 25.88 -9.50 18.68
C TYR A 270 24.54 -9.45 17.95
N TYR A 271 24.23 -10.52 17.23
CA TYR A 271 22.89 -10.71 16.68
C TYR A 271 22.40 -12.14 16.97
N PHE A 272 21.09 -12.25 17.03
CA PHE A 272 20.37 -13.49 17.32
C PHE A 272 19.29 -13.66 16.26
N GLU A 273 19.12 -14.86 15.77
CA GLU A 273 18.12 -15.21 14.78
C GLU A 273 17.20 -16.28 15.37
N GLU A 274 15.89 -16.05 15.29
CA GLU A 274 14.86 -16.98 15.77
C GLU A 274 13.79 -17.18 14.70
N ASP A 275 13.37 -18.43 14.47
CA ASP A 275 12.27 -18.75 13.57
C ASP A 275 10.93 -18.51 14.28
N VAL A 276 10.18 -17.52 13.81
CA VAL A 276 8.90 -17.13 14.37
C VAL A 276 7.73 -17.48 13.43
N THR A 277 7.97 -18.28 12.41
CA THR A 277 7.00 -18.69 11.40
C THR A 277 5.76 -19.28 12.03
N GLY A 278 5.94 -20.21 12.98
CA GLY A 278 4.81 -20.87 13.65
C GLY A 278 3.93 -19.91 14.44
N GLN A 279 4.51 -18.86 15.03
CA GLN A 279 3.76 -17.87 15.80
C GLN A 279 3.02 -16.89 14.90
N LEU A 280 3.65 -16.45 13.80
CA LEU A 280 3.01 -15.56 12.82
C LEU A 280 1.86 -16.21 12.07
N HIS A 281 1.91 -17.52 11.87
CA HIS A 281 0.88 -18.29 11.17
C HIS A 281 -0.09 -19.02 12.11
N ASP A 282 -0.03 -18.76 13.41
CA ASP A 282 -0.91 -19.41 14.37
C ASP A 282 -2.37 -18.92 14.17
N PRO A 283 -3.29 -19.80 13.75
CA PRO A 283 -4.68 -19.42 13.52
C PRO A 283 -5.45 -19.07 14.81
N ALA A 284 -4.88 -19.31 15.98
CA ALA A 284 -5.46 -18.92 17.26
C ALA A 284 -5.20 -17.46 17.62
N GLN A 285 -4.25 -16.80 16.95
CA GLN A 285 -3.97 -15.39 17.16
C GLN A 285 -4.93 -14.48 16.38
N ASP A 286 -5.12 -13.26 16.88
CA ASP A 286 -5.80 -12.21 16.15
C ASP A 286 -4.93 -11.77 14.95
N PRO A 287 -5.39 -11.96 13.70
CA PRO A 287 -4.59 -11.59 12.53
C PRO A 287 -4.30 -10.09 12.42
N THR A 288 -5.05 -9.25 13.15
CA THR A 288 -4.83 -7.79 13.18
C THR A 288 -3.84 -7.37 14.27
N HIS A 289 -3.60 -8.24 15.26
CA HIS A 289 -2.64 -8.01 16.33
C HIS A 289 -1.97 -9.32 16.77
N ILE A 290 -0.81 -9.60 16.22
CA ILE A 290 -0.04 -10.80 16.50
C ILE A 290 0.89 -10.56 17.68
N VAL A 291 1.11 -11.58 18.52
CA VAL A 291 2.10 -11.54 19.61
C VAL A 291 3.16 -12.61 19.37
N ILE A 292 4.41 -12.19 19.29
CA ILE A 292 5.59 -13.08 19.22
C ILE A 292 6.23 -13.13 20.60
N GLU A 293 6.35 -14.32 21.16
CA GLU A 293 6.95 -14.55 22.46
C GLU A 293 8.23 -15.35 22.34
N ILE A 294 9.33 -14.85 22.90
CA ILE A 294 10.61 -15.53 23.04
C ILE A 294 10.93 -15.67 24.52
N ASP A 295 11.16 -16.87 24.99
CA ASP A 295 11.35 -17.12 26.44
C ASP A 295 12.75 -16.77 26.93
N LYS A 296 13.78 -16.86 26.09
CA LYS A 296 15.16 -16.65 26.55
C LYS A 296 16.02 -15.97 25.49
N LEU A 297 16.80 -14.96 25.94
CA LEU A 297 17.82 -14.32 25.12
C LEU A 297 19.13 -14.22 25.93
N PRO A 298 20.18 -15.06 25.63
CA PRO A 298 21.43 -15.07 26.37
C PRO A 298 22.40 -14.02 25.84
N LEU A 299 22.18 -12.73 26.19
CA LEU A 299 23.20 -11.72 25.89
C LEU A 299 24.49 -12.03 26.67
N PRO A 300 25.67 -11.92 26.04
CA PRO A 300 26.93 -12.16 26.72
C PRO A 300 27.24 -11.09 27.75
N LYS A 301 28.10 -11.42 28.72
CA LYS A 301 28.66 -10.42 29.63
C LYS A 301 29.74 -9.63 28.89
N PRO A 302 29.77 -8.30 29.04
CA PRO A 302 30.87 -7.47 28.54
C PRO A 302 32.19 -7.93 29.15
N ILE A 303 33.27 -7.84 28.40
CA ILE A 303 34.61 -8.12 28.89
C ILE A 303 35.06 -6.97 29.78
N THR A 304 34.93 -7.11 31.09
CA THR A 304 35.48 -6.19 32.09
C THR A 304 36.90 -6.59 32.44
N GLY A 305 37.86 -6.22 31.63
CA GLY A 305 39.26 -6.50 31.86
C GLY A 305 40.09 -5.23 31.74
N GLY A 306 40.63 -4.75 32.84
CA GLY A 306 41.61 -3.65 32.85
C GLY A 306 42.86 -4.06 32.09
N GLY A 307 43.29 -3.23 31.13
CA GLY A 307 44.60 -3.38 30.48
C GLY A 307 44.55 -3.17 28.97
N GLY A 308 44.39 -1.98 28.51
CA GLY A 308 45.14 -1.41 27.39
C GLY A 308 44.91 -1.89 25.94
N LEU A 309 44.02 -2.85 25.67
CA LEU A 309 43.62 -3.21 24.32
C LEU A 309 42.09 -3.33 24.30
N GLN A 310 41.43 -2.27 23.95
CA GLN A 310 40.03 -2.39 23.49
C GLN A 310 40.09 -3.17 22.16
N PRO A 311 39.55 -4.39 22.08
CA PRO A 311 39.37 -5.04 20.80
C PRO A 311 38.38 -4.19 20.04
N THR A 312 38.81 -3.61 18.93
CA THR A 312 37.89 -2.96 17.98
C THR A 312 37.17 -4.10 17.26
N VAL A 313 36.14 -4.63 17.89
CA VAL A 313 35.27 -5.62 17.22
C VAL A 313 34.52 -4.84 16.14
N LYS A 314 34.97 -4.97 14.92
CA LYS A 314 34.34 -4.35 13.76
C LYS A 314 33.16 -5.18 13.24
N ASP A 315 33.10 -6.45 13.61
CA ASP A 315 32.16 -7.41 13.04
C ASP A 315 31.14 -7.86 14.08
N TRP A 316 29.94 -8.19 13.60
CA TRP A 316 28.89 -8.80 14.39
C TRP A 316 29.27 -10.25 14.75
N GLN A 317 29.02 -10.66 15.99
CA GLN A 317 29.16 -12.03 16.41
C GLN A 317 27.83 -12.75 16.40
N GLU A 318 27.76 -13.85 15.67
CA GLU A 318 26.60 -14.71 15.57
C GLU A 318 26.51 -15.63 16.79
N ILE A 319 25.34 -15.64 17.44
CA ILE A 319 25.06 -16.61 18.51
C ILE A 319 23.77 -17.33 18.12
N PHE A 320 23.88 -18.60 17.75
CA PHE A 320 22.74 -19.47 17.50
C PHE A 320 22.07 -19.84 18.82
N ILE A 321 20.78 -19.61 18.91
CA ILE A 321 19.96 -20.10 20.02
C ILE A 321 19.03 -21.16 19.44
N ASP A 322 19.42 -22.45 19.64
CA ASP A 322 18.47 -23.55 19.45
C ASP A 322 17.60 -23.61 20.70
N LEU A 323 16.40 -23.05 20.63
CA LEU A 323 15.40 -23.22 21.65
C LEU A 323 14.77 -24.61 21.47
N PRO A 324 14.78 -25.50 22.49
CA PRO A 324 14.02 -26.74 22.40
C PRO A 324 12.53 -26.39 22.32
N MET A 325 11.93 -26.75 21.21
CA MET A 325 10.47 -26.70 21.09
C MET A 325 9.87 -27.72 22.06
N ASN A 326 9.15 -27.26 23.07
CA ASN A 326 8.34 -28.07 23.98
C ASN A 326 6.93 -28.29 23.41
#